data_780c035dc277d645d5eb437625f5422c
#
_entry.id   780c035dc277d645d5eb437625f5422c
#
_cell.length_a   1.000
_cell.length_b   1.000
_cell.length_c   1.000
_cell.angle_alpha   90.00
_cell.angle_beta   90.00
_cell.angle_gamma   90.00
#
_symmetry.space_group_name_H-M   'P 1'
#
loop_
_entity.id
_entity.type
_entity.pdbx_description
1 polymer ?
#
loop_
_entity_poly.entity_id
_entity_poly.type
_entity_poly.pdbx_seq_one_letter_code
_entity_poly.pdbx_strand_id
1 'polypeptide(L)'
;MKIQPYVEKLNTSKEYKDFIKKYDDAFLIAGFFVLDLEMKKNIHQIDFYIPSKKKIAAFSLDERINLQLFDAVNEKIPEKLDIQTNIDLEALPGILEDEMKNRNITEEIKKIIAVIQNIKGKKIWDLNCVLSGMDILKAHVEDESKTILKMEKTSFMDIVKRIPAQEMMPSGEQNKDSIKVNKKEKLEQLEKLELAIEKEKEKLKK
;
A
#
# COMPACT_ATOMS: atom_id res chain seq x y z
N MET A 1 -1.36 -11.19 13.86
CA MET A 1 -2.85 -11.05 13.94
C MET A 1 -3.45 -11.27 12.56
N LYS A 2 -4.43 -12.17 12.41
CA LYS A 2 -5.12 -12.48 11.13
C LYS A 2 -6.06 -11.35 10.74
N ILE A 3 -6.59 -11.35 9.50
CA ILE A 3 -7.56 -10.31 9.09
C ILE A 3 -8.92 -10.47 9.76
N GLN A 4 -9.28 -11.69 10.19
CA GLN A 4 -10.57 -12.00 10.82
C GLN A 4 -10.94 -11.05 11.96
N PRO A 5 -10.10 -10.73 12.96
CA PRO A 5 -10.46 -9.81 14.05
C PRO A 5 -10.82 -8.40 13.55
N TYR A 6 -10.21 -7.94 12.47
CA TYR A 6 -10.52 -6.63 11.88
C TYR A 6 -11.91 -6.62 11.23
N VAL A 7 -12.24 -7.70 10.52
CA VAL A 7 -13.58 -7.87 9.92
C VAL A 7 -14.63 -8.04 11.02
N GLU A 8 -14.36 -8.78 12.08
CA GLU A 8 -15.26 -8.92 13.22
C GLU A 8 -15.51 -7.58 13.95
N LYS A 9 -14.46 -6.79 14.18
CA LYS A 9 -14.56 -5.42 14.69
C LYS A 9 -15.45 -4.56 13.81
N LEU A 10 -15.26 -4.63 12.48
CA LEU A 10 -16.06 -3.89 11.52
C LEU A 10 -17.54 -4.33 11.57
N ASN A 11 -17.82 -5.63 11.56
CA ASN A 11 -19.18 -6.19 11.57
C ASN A 11 -20.03 -5.74 12.75
N THR A 12 -19.40 -5.44 13.90
CA THR A 12 -20.08 -4.95 15.09
C THR A 12 -20.41 -3.45 15.01
N SER A 13 -19.78 -2.70 14.11
CA SER A 13 -19.91 -1.25 14.00
C SER A 13 -21.27 -0.81 13.44
N LYS A 14 -21.67 0.40 13.77
CA LYS A 14 -22.88 1.04 13.23
C LYS A 14 -22.68 1.34 11.74
N GLU A 15 -21.52 1.85 11.36
CA GLU A 15 -21.16 2.23 10.01
C GLU A 15 -21.32 1.07 9.04
N TYR A 16 -20.87 -0.11 9.42
CA TYR A 16 -21.02 -1.32 8.61
C TYR A 16 -22.46 -1.82 8.54
N LYS A 17 -23.18 -1.81 9.67
CA LYS A 17 -24.59 -2.21 9.70
C LYS A 17 -25.46 -1.32 8.81
N ASP A 18 -25.22 -0.02 8.80
CA ASP A 18 -25.93 0.93 7.96
C ASP A 18 -25.52 0.75 6.48
N PHE A 19 -24.24 0.46 6.23
CA PHE A 19 -23.73 0.17 4.89
C PHE A 19 -24.38 -1.08 4.27
N ILE A 20 -24.41 -2.22 4.99
CA ILE A 20 -24.99 -3.48 4.48
C ILE A 20 -26.50 -3.36 4.25
N LYS A 21 -27.22 -2.59 5.07
CA LYS A 21 -28.65 -2.29 4.82
C LYS A 21 -28.88 -1.55 3.52
N LYS A 22 -27.93 -0.72 3.10
CA LYS A 22 -28.00 0.12 1.89
C LYS A 22 -27.48 -0.60 0.66
N TYR A 23 -26.51 -1.52 0.83
CA TYR A 23 -25.81 -2.22 -0.23
C TYR A 23 -25.73 -3.71 0.12
N ASP A 24 -26.86 -4.42 -0.03
CA ASP A 24 -27.02 -5.83 0.33
C ASP A 24 -26.24 -6.77 -0.60
N ASP A 25 -25.88 -6.28 -1.80
CA ASP A 25 -25.06 -6.98 -2.78
C ASP A 25 -23.55 -6.82 -2.57
N ALA A 26 -23.13 -6.04 -1.58
CA ALA A 26 -21.71 -5.80 -1.31
C ALA A 26 -21.01 -7.04 -0.75
N PHE A 27 -19.78 -7.27 -1.17
CA PHE A 27 -18.96 -8.37 -0.68
C PHE A 27 -17.50 -7.96 -0.46
N LEU A 28 -16.84 -8.64 0.47
CA LEU A 28 -15.44 -8.43 0.83
C LEU A 28 -14.52 -8.78 -0.36
N ILE A 29 -13.58 -7.90 -0.68
CA ILE A 29 -12.63 -8.09 -1.79
C ILE A 29 -11.17 -8.01 -1.37
N ALA A 30 -10.85 -7.18 -0.37
CA ALA A 30 -9.46 -6.98 0.05
C ALA A 30 -9.35 -6.55 1.51
N GLY A 31 -8.18 -6.80 2.09
CA GLY A 31 -7.69 -6.12 3.26
C GLY A 31 -6.43 -5.33 2.90
N PHE A 32 -6.36 -4.08 3.31
CA PHE A 32 -5.20 -3.21 3.11
C PHE A 32 -4.62 -2.83 4.47
N PHE A 33 -3.31 -3.02 4.61
CA PHE A 33 -2.59 -2.80 5.87
C PHE A 33 -1.28 -2.06 5.61
N VAL A 34 -0.95 -1.11 6.47
CA VAL A 34 0.38 -0.52 6.53
C VAL A 34 0.98 -0.88 7.88
N LEU A 35 2.09 -1.59 7.86
CA LEU A 35 2.88 -1.93 9.04
C LEU A 35 4.10 -1.03 9.06
N ASP A 36 4.12 -0.06 9.97
CA ASP A 36 5.25 0.83 10.19
C ASP A 36 6.12 0.27 11.31
N LEU A 37 7.25 -0.33 10.93
CA LEU A 37 8.13 -1.03 11.88
C LEU A 37 8.99 -0.06 12.69
N GLU A 38 9.17 1.19 12.21
CA GLU A 38 9.91 2.24 12.92
C GLU A 38 9.02 3.01 13.89
N MET A 39 7.95 3.62 13.39
CA MET A 39 7.08 4.50 14.19
C MET A 39 5.95 3.75 14.88
N LYS A 40 5.75 2.46 14.55
CA LYS A 40 4.66 1.60 15.03
C LYS A 40 3.26 2.19 14.83
N LYS A 41 3.12 3.06 13.83
CA LYS A 41 1.85 3.67 13.44
C LYS A 41 1.25 2.90 12.27
N ASN A 42 0.51 1.86 12.58
CA ASN A 42 -0.11 0.99 11.60
C ASN A 42 -1.40 1.59 11.05
N ILE A 43 -1.80 1.16 9.84
CA ILE A 43 -3.08 1.48 9.21
C ILE A 43 -3.76 0.17 8.85
N HIS A 44 -5.09 0.11 9.09
CA HIS A 44 -5.91 -1.06 8.82
C HIS A 44 -7.16 -0.63 8.05
N GLN A 45 -7.38 -1.26 6.90
CA GLN A 45 -8.52 -0.97 6.04
C GLN A 45 -9.10 -2.28 5.50
N ILE A 46 -10.42 -2.34 5.38
CA ILE A 46 -11.16 -3.47 4.79
C ILE A 46 -12.01 -2.94 3.65
N ASP A 47 -11.90 -3.58 2.49
CA ASP A 47 -12.53 -3.12 1.26
C ASP A 47 -13.62 -4.08 0.79
N PHE A 48 -14.78 -3.51 0.46
CA PHE A 48 -15.93 -4.19 -0.14
C PHE A 48 -16.17 -3.68 -1.55
N TYR A 49 -16.61 -4.56 -2.43
CA TYR A 49 -17.11 -4.18 -3.74
C TYR A 49 -18.62 -4.16 -3.72
N ILE A 50 -19.22 -3.15 -4.37
CA ILE A 50 -20.66 -2.96 -4.52
C ILE A 50 -21.00 -3.13 -6.01
N PRO A 51 -21.47 -4.32 -6.45
CA PRO A 51 -21.76 -4.61 -7.86
C PRO A 51 -22.78 -3.65 -8.48
N SER A 52 -23.87 -3.39 -7.78
CA SER A 52 -24.97 -2.50 -8.25
C SER A 52 -24.52 -1.07 -8.53
N LYS A 53 -23.42 -0.63 -7.91
CA LYS A 53 -22.89 0.74 -8.06
C LYS A 53 -21.55 0.79 -8.78
N LYS A 54 -20.91 -0.35 -9.02
CA LYS A 54 -19.52 -0.45 -9.52
C LYS A 54 -18.54 0.41 -8.68
N LYS A 55 -18.70 0.33 -7.35
CA LYS A 55 -17.89 1.10 -6.40
C LYS A 55 -17.17 0.20 -5.40
N ILE A 56 -16.08 0.72 -4.87
CA ILE A 56 -15.35 0.14 -3.76
C ILE A 56 -15.69 0.94 -2.51
N ALA A 57 -16.08 0.24 -1.45
CA ALA A 57 -16.31 0.79 -0.13
C ALA A 57 -15.13 0.43 0.77
N ALA A 58 -14.32 1.42 1.12
CA ALA A 58 -13.13 1.28 1.96
C ALA A 58 -13.45 1.71 3.39
N PHE A 59 -13.30 0.78 4.34
CA PHE A 59 -13.47 1.03 5.76
C PHE A 59 -12.12 1.14 6.45
N SER A 60 -11.71 2.33 6.88
CA SER A 60 -10.58 2.50 7.80
C SER A 60 -11.00 2.14 9.22
N LEU A 61 -10.12 1.42 9.97
CA LEU A 61 -10.45 0.81 11.26
C LEU A 61 -9.66 1.38 12.45
N ASP A 62 -8.83 2.40 12.23
CA ASP A 62 -7.85 2.84 13.23
C ASP A 62 -8.47 3.64 14.37
N GLU A 63 -8.53 4.96 14.30
CA GLU A 63 -9.07 5.79 15.38
C GLU A 63 -10.59 5.72 15.45
N ARG A 64 -11.24 5.84 14.29
CA ARG A 64 -12.70 5.69 14.12
C ARG A 64 -12.95 4.95 12.83
N ILE A 65 -13.98 4.09 12.84
CA ILE A 65 -14.41 3.44 11.61
C ILE A 65 -14.98 4.52 10.68
N ASN A 66 -14.35 4.65 9.53
CA ASN A 66 -14.74 5.61 8.50
C ASN A 66 -14.92 4.91 7.17
N LEU A 67 -16.04 5.22 6.48
CA LEU A 67 -16.37 4.69 5.17
C LEU A 67 -16.07 5.73 4.09
N GLN A 68 -15.30 5.32 3.08
CA GLN A 68 -15.11 6.07 1.85
C GLN A 68 -15.56 5.24 0.65
N LEU A 69 -16.18 5.90 -0.34
CA LEU A 69 -16.62 5.24 -1.56
C LEU A 69 -15.78 5.74 -2.74
N PHE A 70 -15.22 4.81 -3.49
CA PHE A 70 -14.42 5.07 -4.69
C PHE A 70 -15.08 4.42 -5.91
N ASP A 71 -14.91 5.01 -7.08
CA ASP A 71 -15.29 4.35 -8.33
C ASP A 71 -14.30 3.22 -8.62
N ALA A 72 -14.81 2.07 -9.05
CA ALA A 72 -13.94 0.97 -9.45
C ALA A 72 -13.22 1.33 -10.76
N VAL A 73 -11.90 1.38 -10.71
CA VAL A 73 -11.06 1.77 -11.87
C VAL A 73 -11.07 0.70 -12.96
N ASN A 74 -11.25 -0.57 -12.57
CA ASN A 74 -11.24 -1.71 -13.49
C ASN A 74 -12.65 -2.16 -13.82
N GLU A 75 -12.90 -2.51 -15.10
CA GLU A 75 -14.15 -3.11 -15.53
C GLU A 75 -14.33 -4.56 -15.00
N LYS A 76 -13.23 -5.21 -14.62
CA LYS A 76 -13.26 -6.57 -14.10
C LYS A 76 -13.76 -6.57 -12.66
N ILE A 77 -14.82 -7.36 -12.43
CA ILE A 77 -15.34 -7.59 -11.08
C ILE A 77 -14.26 -8.31 -10.24
N PRO A 78 -13.89 -7.78 -9.06
CA PRO A 78 -12.94 -8.44 -8.18
C PRO A 78 -13.49 -9.74 -7.61
N GLU A 79 -12.59 -10.65 -7.27
CA GLU A 79 -12.97 -11.91 -6.64
C GLU A 79 -13.29 -11.70 -5.16
N LYS A 80 -14.31 -12.42 -4.66
CA LYS A 80 -14.67 -12.38 -3.23
C LYS A 80 -13.54 -12.95 -2.38
N LEU A 81 -13.13 -12.22 -1.34
CA LEU A 81 -12.14 -12.67 -0.36
C LEU A 81 -12.82 -13.38 0.81
N ASP A 82 -12.28 -14.53 1.22
CA ASP A 82 -12.63 -15.18 2.48
C ASP A 82 -11.84 -14.55 3.64
N ILE A 83 -12.49 -14.32 4.78
CA ILE A 83 -11.90 -13.71 5.98
C ILE A 83 -10.85 -14.59 6.67
N GLN A 84 -10.88 -15.91 6.41
CA GLN A 84 -9.91 -16.83 7.03
C GLN A 84 -8.58 -16.75 6.30
N THR A 85 -7.53 -16.35 7.00
CA THR A 85 -6.15 -16.29 6.51
C THR A 85 -5.25 -17.20 7.31
N ASN A 86 -4.21 -17.74 6.66
CA ASN A 86 -3.20 -18.59 7.28
C ASN A 86 -1.98 -17.80 7.78
N ILE A 87 -1.72 -16.65 7.17
CA ILE A 87 -0.63 -15.77 7.55
C ILE A 87 -1.13 -14.71 8.53
N ASP A 88 -0.43 -14.54 9.62
CA ASP A 88 -0.59 -13.41 10.54
C ASP A 88 0.15 -12.19 10.00
N LEU A 89 -0.44 -10.98 10.15
CA LEU A 89 0.19 -9.72 9.74
C LEU A 89 1.57 -9.53 10.37
N GLU A 90 1.73 -9.91 11.64
CA GLU A 90 2.99 -9.80 12.38
C GLU A 90 4.04 -10.83 11.92
N ALA A 91 3.64 -11.87 11.20
CA ALA A 91 4.56 -12.86 10.63
C ALA A 91 5.13 -12.43 9.27
N LEU A 92 4.49 -11.46 8.58
CA LEU A 92 4.93 -11.00 7.27
C LEU A 92 6.39 -10.51 7.24
N PRO A 93 6.87 -9.69 8.21
CA PRO A 93 8.27 -9.28 8.22
C PRO A 93 9.22 -10.47 8.25
N GLY A 94 9.01 -11.44 9.13
CA GLY A 94 9.87 -12.63 9.25
C GLY A 94 9.90 -13.48 7.97
N ILE A 95 8.74 -13.69 7.33
CA ILE A 95 8.66 -14.43 6.05
C ILE A 95 9.49 -13.73 4.97
N LEU A 96 9.41 -12.38 4.91
CA LEU A 96 10.18 -11.60 3.94
C LEU A 96 11.68 -11.61 4.25
N GLU A 97 12.07 -11.40 5.51
CA GLU A 97 13.46 -11.36 5.96
C GLU A 97 14.21 -12.67 5.69
N ASP A 98 13.54 -13.82 5.87
CA ASP A 98 14.13 -15.11 5.58
C ASP A 98 14.43 -15.26 4.09
N GLU A 99 13.54 -14.85 3.21
CA GLU A 99 13.80 -14.89 1.77
C GLU A 99 14.78 -13.79 1.32
N MET A 100 14.79 -12.64 1.97
CA MET A 100 15.79 -11.59 1.72
C MET A 100 17.20 -12.10 2.00
N LYS A 101 17.39 -12.84 3.10
CA LYS A 101 18.69 -13.50 3.43
C LYS A 101 19.12 -14.47 2.32
N ASN A 102 18.18 -15.30 1.82
CA ASN A 102 18.45 -16.24 0.73
C ASN A 102 18.90 -15.54 -0.55
N ARG A 103 18.45 -14.30 -0.77
CA ARG A 103 18.79 -13.47 -1.94
C ARG A 103 19.93 -12.49 -1.69
N ASN A 104 20.62 -12.56 -0.55
CA ASN A 104 21.67 -11.64 -0.14
C ASN A 104 21.21 -10.15 -0.11
N ILE A 105 19.95 -9.91 0.26
CA ILE A 105 19.41 -8.57 0.51
C ILE A 105 19.63 -8.28 2.01
N THR A 106 20.49 -7.32 2.31
CA THR A 106 20.96 -7.02 3.68
C THR A 106 20.26 -5.83 4.32
N GLU A 107 19.46 -5.08 3.57
CA GLU A 107 18.73 -3.93 4.06
C GLU A 107 17.60 -4.36 5.01
N GLU A 108 17.29 -3.49 5.96
CA GLU A 108 16.17 -3.68 6.89
C GLU A 108 14.85 -3.20 6.28
N ILE A 109 13.76 -3.90 6.58
CA ILE A 109 12.41 -3.46 6.22
C ILE A 109 11.98 -2.39 7.23
N LYS A 110 11.61 -1.20 6.74
CA LYS A 110 11.12 -0.09 7.55
C LYS A 110 9.60 -0.01 7.58
N LYS A 111 8.98 -0.32 6.45
CA LYS A 111 7.52 -0.27 6.31
C LYS A 111 7.05 -1.32 5.32
N ILE A 112 5.92 -1.95 5.60
CA ILE A 112 5.24 -2.88 4.70
C ILE A 112 3.86 -2.34 4.38
N ILE A 113 3.55 -2.17 3.11
CA ILE A 113 2.21 -1.97 2.59
C ILE A 113 1.74 -3.35 2.10
N ALA A 114 0.77 -3.93 2.77
CA ALA A 114 0.28 -5.27 2.52
C ALA A 114 -1.18 -5.23 2.05
N VAL A 115 -1.45 -5.85 0.92
CA VAL A 115 -2.81 -6.04 0.41
C VAL A 115 -3.06 -7.54 0.29
N ILE A 116 -4.12 -8.04 0.93
CA ILE A 116 -4.60 -9.40 0.70
C ILE A 116 -5.84 -9.36 -0.18
N GLN A 117 -5.85 -10.20 -1.20
CA GLN A 117 -6.95 -10.32 -2.15
C GLN A 117 -6.98 -11.71 -2.78
N ASN A 118 -8.12 -12.09 -3.38
CA ASN A 118 -8.17 -13.28 -4.23
C ASN A 118 -7.74 -12.94 -5.66
N ILE A 119 -6.82 -13.75 -6.18
CA ILE A 119 -6.37 -13.69 -7.57
C ILE A 119 -6.41 -15.10 -8.15
N LYS A 120 -7.29 -15.33 -9.13
CA LYS A 120 -7.47 -16.64 -9.77
C LYS A 120 -7.75 -17.78 -8.76
N GLY A 121 -8.60 -17.48 -7.78
CA GLY A 121 -9.00 -18.42 -6.74
C GLY A 121 -7.98 -18.65 -5.62
N LYS A 122 -6.86 -17.94 -5.61
CA LYS A 122 -5.85 -18.03 -4.56
C LYS A 122 -5.80 -16.75 -3.74
N LYS A 123 -5.67 -16.87 -2.42
CA LYS A 123 -5.41 -15.72 -1.53
C LYS A 123 -3.94 -15.33 -1.63
N ILE A 124 -3.70 -14.11 -2.08
CA ILE A 124 -2.37 -13.58 -2.31
C ILE A 124 -2.18 -12.32 -1.47
N TRP A 125 -1.08 -12.26 -0.74
CA TRP A 125 -0.54 -11.07 -0.12
C TRP A 125 0.36 -10.37 -1.14
N ASP A 126 -0.04 -9.19 -1.60
CA ASP A 126 0.78 -8.28 -2.40
C ASP A 126 1.46 -7.30 -1.45
N LEU A 127 2.78 -7.39 -1.36
CA LEU A 127 3.59 -6.67 -0.38
C LEU A 127 4.50 -5.68 -1.08
N ASN A 128 4.42 -4.42 -0.66
CA ASN A 128 5.35 -3.37 -1.08
C ASN A 128 6.09 -2.87 0.17
N CYS A 129 7.38 -3.16 0.25
CA CYS A 129 8.19 -2.86 1.43
C CYS A 129 9.17 -1.74 1.14
N VAL A 130 9.23 -0.76 2.02
CA VAL A 130 10.27 0.28 2.01
C VAL A 130 11.45 -0.24 2.82
N LEU A 131 12.62 -0.28 2.20
CA LEU A 131 13.88 -0.70 2.81
C LEU A 131 14.68 0.48 3.37
N SER A 132 15.64 0.21 4.25
CA SER A 132 16.51 1.23 4.88
C SER A 132 17.32 2.06 3.88
N GLY A 133 17.63 1.48 2.70
CA GLY A 133 18.32 2.16 1.58
C GLY A 133 17.41 2.97 0.66
N MET A 134 16.14 3.20 1.02
CA MET A 134 15.09 3.79 0.17
C MET A 134 14.75 2.95 -1.07
N ASP A 135 15.18 1.71 -1.12
CA ASP A 135 14.75 0.76 -2.14
C ASP A 135 13.37 0.19 -1.82
N ILE A 136 12.64 -0.22 -2.86
CA ILE A 136 11.34 -0.86 -2.74
C ILE A 136 11.48 -2.35 -3.02
N LEU A 137 11.08 -3.18 -2.06
CA LEU A 137 10.95 -4.62 -2.23
C LEU A 137 9.49 -4.95 -2.49
N LYS A 138 9.21 -5.57 -3.62
CA LYS A 138 7.87 -6.09 -3.96
C LYS A 138 7.88 -7.60 -3.81
N ALA A 139 6.88 -8.14 -3.11
CA ALA A 139 6.73 -9.56 -2.95
C ALA A 139 5.26 -10.00 -3.06
N HIS A 140 5.03 -11.16 -3.66
CA HIS A 140 3.74 -11.85 -3.66
C HIS A 140 3.87 -13.12 -2.84
N VAL A 141 3.04 -13.26 -1.81
CA VAL A 141 3.05 -14.43 -0.90
C VAL A 141 1.69 -15.11 -1.00
N GLU A 142 1.68 -16.41 -1.27
CA GLU A 142 0.46 -17.21 -1.23
C GLU A 142 0.10 -17.50 0.23
N ASP A 143 -1.14 -17.18 0.63
CA ASP A 143 -1.57 -17.29 2.02
C ASP A 143 -1.62 -18.74 2.53
N GLU A 144 -2.05 -19.67 1.68
CA GLU A 144 -2.24 -21.07 2.07
C GLU A 144 -0.90 -21.78 2.33
N SER A 145 0.02 -21.69 1.39
CA SER A 145 1.34 -22.35 1.46
C SER A 145 2.40 -21.52 2.19
N LYS A 146 2.13 -20.23 2.43
CA LYS A 146 3.08 -19.23 2.95
C LYS A 146 4.33 -19.06 2.05
N THR A 147 4.19 -19.44 0.79
CA THR A 147 5.31 -19.42 -0.18
C THR A 147 5.39 -18.07 -0.85
N ILE A 148 6.60 -17.54 -0.98
CA ILE A 148 6.87 -16.34 -1.77
C ILE A 148 6.89 -16.75 -3.24
N LEU A 149 5.86 -16.34 -3.99
CA LEU A 149 5.71 -16.61 -5.42
C LEU A 149 6.61 -15.73 -6.26
N LYS A 150 6.83 -14.50 -5.80
CA LYS A 150 7.63 -13.50 -6.48
C LYS A 150 8.25 -12.57 -5.46
N MET A 151 9.51 -12.17 -5.68
CA MET A 151 10.18 -11.13 -4.92
C MET A 151 11.12 -10.36 -5.84
N GLU A 152 10.97 -9.03 -5.88
CA GLU A 152 11.75 -8.14 -6.73
C GLU A 152 12.15 -6.89 -5.93
N LYS A 153 13.42 -6.54 -5.98
CA LYS A 153 13.94 -5.30 -5.42
C LYS A 153 14.13 -4.27 -6.55
N THR A 154 13.67 -3.06 -6.34
CA THR A 154 13.76 -1.95 -7.28
C THR A 154 14.24 -0.71 -6.56
N SER A 155 15.22 0.00 -7.14
CA SER A 155 15.63 1.30 -6.59
C SER A 155 14.50 2.32 -6.74
N PHE A 156 14.25 3.09 -5.68
CA PHE A 156 13.31 4.20 -5.72
C PHE A 156 13.66 5.21 -6.83
N MET A 157 14.94 5.46 -7.04
CA MET A 157 15.44 6.35 -8.10
C MET A 157 15.08 5.85 -9.49
N ASP A 158 15.05 4.53 -9.70
CA ASP A 158 14.65 3.95 -11.00
C ASP A 158 13.15 4.05 -11.23
N ILE A 159 12.35 4.01 -10.16
CA ILE A 159 10.90 4.24 -10.25
C ILE A 159 10.64 5.71 -10.64
N VAL A 160 11.29 6.66 -9.98
CA VAL A 160 11.13 8.09 -10.25
C VAL A 160 11.52 8.43 -11.69
N LYS A 161 12.58 7.83 -12.23
CA LYS A 161 13.01 8.03 -13.64
C LYS A 161 12.00 7.50 -14.67
N ARG A 162 11.18 6.51 -14.30
CA ARG A 162 10.18 5.90 -15.19
C ARG A 162 8.84 6.63 -15.22
N ILE A 163 8.58 7.52 -14.24
CA ILE A 163 7.35 8.31 -14.21
C ILE A 163 7.49 9.45 -15.23
N PRO A 164 6.65 9.53 -16.28
CA PRO A 164 6.67 10.65 -17.21
C PRO A 164 6.46 11.95 -16.42
N ALA A 165 7.24 12.98 -16.74
CA ALA A 165 7.18 14.28 -16.06
C ALA A 165 5.77 14.93 -16.07
N GLN A 166 4.86 14.43 -16.91
CA GLN A 166 3.47 14.85 -17.01
C GLN A 166 2.54 14.28 -15.93
N GLU A 167 2.88 13.16 -15.29
CA GLU A 167 2.05 12.52 -14.25
C GLU A 167 2.41 12.95 -12.82
N MET A 168 3.47 13.74 -12.65
CA MET A 168 3.85 14.30 -11.33
C MET A 168 3.03 15.54 -10.92
N MET A 169 2.02 15.94 -11.70
CA MET A 169 1.18 17.07 -11.33
C MET A 169 -0.16 16.58 -10.71
N PRO A 170 -0.53 17.03 -9.51
CA PRO A 170 -1.88 16.84 -9.02
C PRO A 170 -2.84 17.55 -9.99
N SER A 171 -3.86 16.81 -10.44
CA SER A 171 -4.96 17.33 -11.26
C SER A 171 -5.76 18.37 -10.46
N GLY A 172 -5.44 19.64 -10.63
CA GLY A 172 -6.13 20.80 -10.08
C GLY A 172 -6.05 21.94 -11.07
N GLU A 173 -7.18 22.27 -11.64
CA GLU A 173 -7.60 23.39 -12.49
C GLU A 173 -6.58 24.43 -12.99
N GLN A 174 -6.71 24.66 -14.27
CA GLN A 174 -6.02 25.54 -15.19
C GLN A 174 -5.82 26.99 -14.73
N ASN A 175 -4.55 27.42 -14.67
CA ASN A 175 -4.21 28.81 -15.01
C ASN A 175 -2.77 28.83 -15.60
N LYS A 176 -2.63 29.13 -16.89
CA LYS A 176 -1.39 28.97 -17.66
C LYS A 176 -0.23 29.91 -17.26
N ASP A 177 -0.50 30.96 -16.48
CA ASP A 177 0.53 31.94 -16.08
C ASP A 177 1.21 31.62 -14.74
N SER A 178 0.58 30.85 -13.87
CA SER A 178 1.16 30.40 -12.60
C SER A 178 2.14 29.22 -12.75
N ILE A 179 2.11 28.52 -13.88
CA ILE A 179 2.90 27.30 -14.12
C ILE A 179 4.39 27.62 -14.33
N LYS A 180 4.73 28.77 -14.92
CA LYS A 180 6.12 29.16 -15.19
C LYS A 180 6.88 29.57 -13.92
N VAL A 181 6.23 30.22 -12.97
CA VAL A 181 6.84 30.67 -11.71
C VAL A 181 7.10 29.47 -10.80
N ASN A 182 6.12 28.55 -10.71
CA ASN A 182 6.21 27.38 -9.83
C ASN A 182 7.29 26.34 -10.29
N LYS A 183 7.58 26.28 -11.59
CA LYS A 183 8.60 25.40 -12.13
C LYS A 183 10.02 25.86 -11.79
N LYS A 184 10.24 27.17 -11.75
CA LYS A 184 11.54 27.77 -11.43
C LYS A 184 11.87 27.62 -9.93
N GLU A 185 10.89 27.87 -9.05
CA GLU A 185 11.05 27.69 -7.61
C GLU A 185 11.28 26.22 -7.20
N LYS A 186 10.61 25.26 -7.86
CA LYS A 186 10.82 23.83 -7.62
C LYS A 186 12.18 23.34 -8.10
N LEU A 187 12.68 23.88 -9.23
CA LEU A 187 14.03 23.56 -9.69
C LEU A 187 15.09 24.05 -8.71
N GLU A 188 14.95 25.28 -8.19
CA GLU A 188 15.85 25.84 -7.19
C GLU A 188 15.81 25.08 -5.85
N GLN A 189 14.64 24.54 -5.46
CA GLN A 189 14.52 23.70 -4.26
C GLN A 189 15.18 22.33 -4.46
N LEU A 190 15.07 21.71 -5.64
CA LEU A 190 15.74 20.46 -5.95
C LEU A 190 17.27 20.63 -5.97
N GLU A 191 17.79 21.68 -6.59
CA GLU A 191 19.23 21.98 -6.59
C GLU A 191 19.76 22.22 -5.18
N LYS A 192 19.01 22.91 -4.30
CA LYS A 192 19.38 23.09 -2.91
C LYS A 192 19.39 21.79 -2.10
N LEU A 193 18.45 20.87 -2.41
CA LEU A 193 18.41 19.55 -1.77
C LEU A 193 19.58 18.68 -2.22
N GLU A 194 19.91 18.68 -3.51
CA GLU A 194 21.08 17.95 -4.04
C GLU A 194 22.38 18.44 -3.40
N LEU A 195 22.55 19.76 -3.28
CA LEU A 195 23.72 20.34 -2.63
C LEU A 195 23.83 20.02 -1.15
N ALA A 196 22.69 19.90 -0.46
CA ALA A 196 22.65 19.51 0.95
C ALA A 196 23.04 18.03 1.14
N ILE A 197 22.53 17.14 0.27
CA ILE A 197 22.86 15.71 0.27
C ILE A 197 24.34 15.49 -0.05
N GLU A 198 24.92 16.25 -0.97
CA GLU A 198 26.33 16.15 -1.33
C GLU A 198 27.24 16.58 -0.17
N LYS A 199 26.88 17.66 0.54
CA LYS A 199 27.59 18.10 1.75
C LYS A 199 27.50 17.09 2.91
N GLU A 200 26.40 16.40 3.08
CA GLU A 200 26.29 15.33 4.08
C GLU A 200 27.10 14.10 3.70
N LYS A 201 27.11 13.72 2.43
CA LYS A 201 27.97 12.63 1.93
C LYS A 201 29.46 12.91 2.13
N GLU A 202 29.91 14.15 2.00
CA GLU A 202 31.31 14.54 2.27
C GLU A 202 31.64 14.50 3.77
N LYS A 203 30.70 14.81 4.66
CA LYS A 203 30.89 14.69 6.11
C LYS A 203 30.97 13.24 6.61
N LEU A 204 30.31 12.31 5.92
CA LEU A 204 30.33 10.88 6.24
C LEU A 204 31.56 10.13 5.68
N LYS A 205 32.38 10.78 4.85
CA LYS A 205 33.63 10.25 4.32
C LYS A 205 34.88 10.69 5.09
N LYS A 206 34.72 11.46 6.15
CA LYS A 206 35.76 11.84 7.10
C LYS A 206 35.60 11.18 8.44
#